data_ba3c22543525ce5a0461b29f14528b42
#
_entry.id   ba3c22543525ce5a0461b29f14528b42
#
_cell.length_a   1.000
_cell.length_b   1.000
_cell.length_c   1.000
_cell.angle_alpha   90.00
_cell.angle_beta   90.00
_cell.angle_gamma   90.00
#
_symmetry.space_group_name_H-M   'P 1'
#
loop_
_entity.id
_entity.type
_entity.pdbx_description
1 polymer ?
#
loop_
_entity_poly.entity_id
_entity_poly.type
_entity_poly.pdbx_seq_one_letter_code
_entity_poly.pdbx_strand_id
1 'polypeptide(L)'
;MSVLIVGGDHLGSIPKELDKLGVNEVRHLTGRSGQKIRDGIPETMDFIIVLCDFVNHNLAYKIKNFAENRGVPIVYAKRSWSSIYQKMKECQNQLRKVGLKILLN
;
A
#
# COMPACT_ATOMS: atom_id res chain seq x y z
N MET A 1 -8.05 4.35 -9.51
CA MET A 1 -6.70 4.07 -8.96
C MET A 1 -6.85 3.06 -7.84
N SER A 2 -6.08 2.00 -7.85
CA SER A 2 -6.18 0.93 -6.87
C SER A 2 -4.90 0.80 -6.05
N VAL A 3 -5.06 0.49 -4.76
CA VAL A 3 -3.98 0.38 -3.79
C VAL A 3 -4.12 -0.92 -3.02
N LEU A 4 -3.02 -1.61 -2.81
CA LEU A 4 -2.95 -2.74 -1.90
C LEU A 4 -2.34 -2.28 -0.58
N ILE A 5 -3.05 -2.53 0.52
CA ILE A 5 -2.52 -2.26 1.86
C ILE A 5 -2.17 -3.59 2.50
N VAL A 6 -0.93 -3.73 2.94
CA VAL A 6 -0.42 -4.96 3.55
C VAL A 6 -0.13 -4.70 5.02
N GLY A 7 -0.76 -5.48 5.89
CA GLY A 7 -0.56 -5.38 7.33
C GLY A 7 -1.79 -4.90 8.08
N GLY A 8 -1.80 -5.17 9.38
CA GLY A 8 -2.89 -4.78 10.26
C GLY A 8 -4.15 -5.62 10.07
N ASP A 9 -5.01 -5.60 11.08
CA ASP A 9 -6.33 -6.25 11.00
C ASP A 9 -7.42 -5.23 10.69
N HIS A 10 -7.26 -4.00 11.20
CA HIS A 10 -8.23 -2.93 11.02
C HIS A 10 -7.54 -1.70 10.45
N LEU A 11 -8.10 -1.16 9.38
CA LEU A 11 -7.53 0.00 8.71
C LEU A 11 -8.15 1.33 9.18
N GLY A 12 -9.22 1.27 9.97
CA GLY A 12 -9.87 2.47 10.47
C GLY A 12 -10.29 3.42 9.34
N SER A 13 -9.89 4.67 9.44
CA SER A 13 -10.24 5.70 8.46
C SER A 13 -9.33 5.73 7.24
N ILE A 14 -8.30 4.88 7.20
CA ILE A 14 -7.31 4.91 6.11
C ILE A 14 -7.94 4.81 4.73
N PRO A 15 -8.84 3.85 4.44
CA PRO A 15 -9.46 3.78 3.12
C PRO A 15 -10.25 5.03 2.75
N LYS A 16 -10.94 5.61 3.72
CA LYS A 16 -11.73 6.82 3.51
C LYS A 16 -10.83 8.00 3.16
N GLU A 17 -9.71 8.13 3.85
CA GLU A 17 -8.75 9.19 3.58
C GLU A 17 -8.10 9.01 2.21
N LEU A 18 -7.78 7.77 1.82
CA LEU A 18 -7.25 7.48 0.49
C LEU A 18 -8.27 7.82 -0.60
N ASP A 19 -9.55 7.53 -0.35
CA ASP A 19 -10.62 7.86 -1.30
C ASP A 19 -10.65 9.35 -1.60
N LYS A 20 -10.44 10.19 -0.59
CA LYS A 20 -10.39 11.65 -0.76
C LYS A 20 -9.24 12.09 -1.66
N LEU A 21 -8.20 11.28 -1.79
CA LEU A 21 -7.04 11.59 -2.63
C LEU A 21 -7.15 11.01 -4.04
N GLY A 22 -8.25 10.34 -4.35
CA GLY A 22 -8.46 9.76 -5.67
C GLY A 22 -8.24 8.26 -5.74
N VAL A 23 -8.00 7.60 -4.61
CA VAL A 23 -7.86 6.14 -4.55
C VAL A 23 -9.26 5.56 -4.38
N ASN A 24 -9.77 4.93 -5.42
CA ASN A 24 -11.15 4.44 -5.42
C ASN A 24 -11.27 2.95 -5.12
N GLU A 25 -10.17 2.21 -5.15
CA GLU A 25 -10.18 0.79 -4.81
C GLU A 25 -9.06 0.48 -3.84
N VAL A 26 -9.41 -0.06 -2.68
CA VAL A 26 -8.45 -0.47 -1.66
C VAL A 26 -8.61 -1.96 -1.42
N ARG A 27 -7.52 -2.71 -1.60
CA ARG A 27 -7.44 -4.11 -1.24
C ARG A 27 -6.61 -4.24 0.02
N HIS A 28 -6.98 -5.13 0.91
CA HIS A 28 -6.30 -5.30 2.19
C HIS A 28 -5.82 -6.74 2.34
N LEU A 29 -4.52 -6.88 2.52
CA LEU A 29 -3.88 -8.15 2.84
C LEU A 29 -3.43 -8.05 4.29
N THR A 30 -4.02 -8.83 5.19
CA THR A 30 -3.65 -8.76 6.61
C THR A 30 -2.21 -9.23 6.80
N GLY A 31 -1.54 -8.73 7.83
CA GLY A 31 -0.15 -9.06 8.09
C GLY A 31 0.09 -10.44 8.71
N ARG A 32 -0.91 -11.32 8.71
CA ARG A 32 -0.82 -12.63 9.36
C ARG A 32 -0.08 -13.63 8.50
N SER A 33 0.69 -14.50 9.16
CA SER A 33 1.37 -15.60 8.49
C SER A 33 0.36 -16.60 7.94
N GLY A 34 0.72 -17.26 6.85
CA GLY A 34 -0.14 -18.30 6.23
C GLY A 34 -1.08 -17.78 5.16
N GLN A 35 -1.22 -16.47 5.02
CA GLN A 35 -2.04 -15.92 3.95
C GLN A 35 -1.30 -16.06 2.61
N LYS A 36 -2.00 -16.59 1.61
CA LYS A 36 -1.38 -16.79 0.30
C LYS A 36 -1.35 -15.47 -0.46
N ILE A 37 -0.16 -15.06 -0.86
CA ILE A 37 0.03 -13.81 -1.59
C ILE A 37 -0.71 -13.83 -2.92
N ARG A 38 -0.66 -14.98 -3.63
CA ARG A 38 -1.31 -15.11 -4.94
C ARG A 38 -2.79 -14.76 -4.91
N ASP A 39 -3.47 -15.12 -3.82
CA ASP A 39 -4.92 -14.95 -3.72
C ASP A 39 -5.30 -13.56 -3.24
N GLY A 40 -4.34 -12.83 -2.65
CA GLY A 40 -4.59 -11.51 -2.09
C GLY A 40 -4.12 -10.34 -2.92
N ILE A 41 -3.32 -10.58 -3.97
CA ILE A 41 -2.75 -9.50 -4.78
C ILE A 41 -3.52 -9.37 -6.10
N PRO A 42 -4.18 -8.23 -6.35
CA PRO A 42 -4.85 -8.02 -7.63
C PRO A 42 -3.83 -7.86 -8.75
N GLU A 43 -4.21 -8.26 -9.96
CA GLU A 43 -3.35 -8.13 -11.13
C GLU A 43 -3.06 -6.67 -11.47
N THR A 44 -4.02 -5.80 -11.17
CA THR A 44 -3.89 -4.37 -11.46
C THR A 44 -3.90 -3.60 -10.16
N MET A 45 -2.75 -3.10 -9.76
CA MET A 45 -2.63 -2.19 -8.63
C MET A 45 -1.64 -1.09 -9.00
N ASP A 46 -1.91 0.11 -8.54
CA ASP A 46 -1.08 1.26 -8.87
C ASP A 46 0.06 1.43 -7.89
N PHE A 47 -0.16 1.14 -6.60
CA PHE A 47 0.92 1.13 -5.62
C PHE A 47 0.53 0.30 -4.40
N ILE A 48 1.51 0.07 -3.53
CA ILE A 48 1.36 -0.78 -2.34
C ILE A 48 1.77 0.04 -1.12
N ILE A 49 0.98 -0.08 -0.04
CA ILE A 49 1.33 0.48 1.26
C ILE A 49 1.57 -0.68 2.22
N VAL A 50 2.76 -0.73 2.83
CA VAL A 50 3.10 -1.74 3.83
C VAL A 50 3.09 -1.08 5.21
N LEU A 51 2.26 -1.62 6.11
CA LEU A 51 2.16 -1.13 7.49
C LEU A 51 3.20 -1.86 8.35
N CYS A 52 4.38 -1.26 8.46
CA CYS A 52 5.57 -1.88 9.03
C CYS A 52 5.43 -2.36 10.47
N ASP A 53 4.55 -1.71 11.25
CA ASP A 53 4.33 -2.05 12.65
C ASP A 53 3.36 -3.21 12.85
N PHE A 54 2.70 -3.67 11.78
CA PHE A 54 1.68 -4.73 11.87
C PHE A 54 1.77 -5.72 10.71
N VAL A 55 2.98 -6.07 10.28
CA VAL A 55 3.18 -7.00 9.17
C VAL A 55 4.22 -8.06 9.55
N ASN A 56 3.97 -9.28 9.12
CA ASN A 56 4.94 -10.38 9.23
C ASN A 56 6.13 -10.09 8.30
N HIS A 57 7.35 -10.28 8.80
CA HIS A 57 8.57 -9.99 8.02
C HIS A 57 8.65 -10.79 6.73
N ASN A 58 8.26 -12.06 6.77
CA ASN A 58 8.30 -12.90 5.57
C ASN A 58 7.32 -12.39 4.51
N LEU A 59 6.15 -11.96 4.94
CA LEU A 59 5.15 -11.38 4.04
C LEU A 59 5.66 -10.07 3.45
N ALA A 60 6.23 -9.20 4.27
CA ALA A 60 6.79 -7.94 3.80
C ALA A 60 7.88 -8.16 2.74
N TYR A 61 8.75 -9.14 2.97
CA TYR A 61 9.82 -9.48 2.03
C TYR A 61 9.25 -9.97 0.70
N LYS A 62 8.26 -10.84 0.74
CA LYS A 62 7.62 -11.36 -0.48
C LYS A 62 6.92 -10.25 -1.26
N ILE A 63 6.26 -9.34 -0.56
CA ILE A 63 5.59 -8.19 -1.19
C ILE A 63 6.62 -7.28 -1.86
N LYS A 64 7.75 -7.04 -1.19
CA LYS A 64 8.83 -6.24 -1.77
C LYS A 64 9.32 -6.83 -3.09
N ASN A 65 9.59 -8.14 -3.10
CA ASN A 65 10.05 -8.83 -4.31
C ASN A 65 9.00 -8.75 -5.42
N PHE A 66 7.74 -8.95 -5.06
CA PHE A 66 6.64 -8.85 -6.02
C PHE A 66 6.58 -7.45 -6.64
N ALA A 67 6.67 -6.42 -5.81
CA ALA A 67 6.60 -5.04 -6.27
C ALA A 67 7.78 -4.70 -7.21
N GLU A 68 8.99 -5.12 -6.84
CA GLU A 68 10.17 -4.90 -7.65
C GLU A 68 10.05 -5.57 -9.02
N ASN A 69 9.56 -6.81 -9.06
CA ASN A 69 9.41 -7.55 -10.31
C ASN A 69 8.35 -6.94 -11.23
N ARG A 70 7.36 -6.27 -10.67
CA ARG A 70 6.27 -5.67 -11.43
C ARG A 70 6.44 -4.17 -11.67
N GLY A 71 7.48 -3.57 -11.10
CA GLY A 71 7.68 -2.13 -11.20
C GLY A 71 6.61 -1.32 -10.48
N VAL A 72 6.01 -1.87 -9.42
CA VAL A 72 4.97 -1.21 -8.64
C VAL A 72 5.62 -0.47 -7.47
N PRO A 73 5.33 0.83 -7.27
CA PRO A 73 5.88 1.56 -6.14
C PRO A 73 5.36 1.01 -4.82
N ILE A 74 6.22 1.01 -3.80
CA ILE A 74 5.87 0.53 -2.48
C ILE A 74 6.18 1.63 -1.46
N VAL A 75 5.24 1.85 -0.54
CA VAL A 75 5.36 2.85 0.51
C VAL A 75 5.32 2.12 1.84
N TYR A 76 6.33 2.37 2.68
CA TYR A 76 6.41 1.80 4.02
C TYR A 76 6.00 2.85 5.04
N ALA A 77 5.02 2.54 5.87
CA ALA A 77 4.50 3.48 6.85
C ALA A 77 4.01 2.75 8.09
N LYS A 78 3.77 3.49 9.17
CA LYS A 78 3.08 2.96 10.34
C LYS A 78 1.57 2.98 10.07
N ARG A 79 0.81 2.22 10.85
CA ARG A 79 -0.66 2.15 10.72
C ARG A 79 -1.30 3.41 11.31
N SER A 80 -1.07 4.53 10.67
CA SER A 80 -1.74 5.78 10.98
C SER A 80 -1.82 6.60 9.70
N TRP A 81 -2.88 7.35 9.55
CA TRP A 81 -3.04 8.18 8.35
C TRP A 81 -1.92 9.20 8.22
N SER A 82 -1.53 9.84 9.31
CA SER A 82 -0.46 10.85 9.27
C SER A 82 0.86 10.26 8.77
N SER A 83 1.21 9.04 9.20
CA SER A 83 2.43 8.39 8.74
C SER A 83 2.33 8.03 7.25
N ILE A 84 1.20 7.48 6.84
CA ILE A 84 0.97 7.10 5.44
C ILE A 84 1.05 8.33 4.54
N TYR A 85 0.36 9.38 4.92
CA TYR A 85 0.34 10.63 4.15
C TYR A 85 1.74 11.21 3.99
N GLN A 86 2.50 11.26 5.09
CA GLN A 86 3.87 11.77 5.07
C GLN A 86 4.77 10.95 4.13
N LYS A 87 4.66 9.62 4.21
CA LYS A 87 5.46 8.74 3.36
C LYS A 87 5.06 8.83 1.89
N MET A 88 3.78 9.00 1.61
CA MET A 88 3.32 9.21 0.23
C MET A 88 3.88 10.51 -0.33
N LYS A 89 3.92 11.56 0.46
CA LYS A 89 4.52 12.82 0.03
C LYS A 89 6.01 12.65 -0.28
N GLU A 90 6.74 11.91 0.54
CA GLU A 90 8.16 11.64 0.29
C GLU A 90 8.38 10.86 -1.00
N CYS A 91 7.42 10.00 -1.37
CA CYS A 91 7.48 9.19 -2.58
C CYS A 91 6.74 9.79 -3.76
N GLN A 92 6.32 11.04 -3.65
CA GLN A 92 5.44 11.68 -4.63
C GLN A 92 5.96 11.60 -6.07
N ASN A 93 7.26 11.78 -6.27
CA ASN A 93 7.84 11.72 -7.61
C ASN A 93 7.78 10.32 -8.20
N GLN A 94 8.00 9.28 -7.38
CA GLN A 94 7.89 7.90 -7.84
C GLN A 94 6.45 7.55 -8.18
N LEU A 95 5.50 8.03 -7.38
CA LEU A 95 4.09 7.80 -7.64
C LEU A 95 3.65 8.46 -8.94
N ARG A 96 4.15 9.64 -9.24
CA ARG A 96 3.86 10.33 -10.50
C ARG A 96 4.40 9.60 -11.72
N LYS A 97 5.55 8.96 -11.59
CA LYS A 97 6.17 8.23 -12.71
C LYS A 97 5.32 7.08 -13.21
N VAL A 98 4.49 6.49 -12.36
CA VAL A 98 3.57 5.42 -12.77
C VAL A 98 2.17 5.96 -13.10
N GLY A 99 2.05 7.26 -13.31
CA GLY A 99 0.80 7.89 -13.73
C GLY A 99 -0.17 8.19 -12.61
N LEU A 100 0.29 8.15 -11.37
CA LEU A 100 -0.59 8.39 -10.22
C LEU A 100 -0.81 9.88 -10.01
N LYS A 101 -2.06 10.30 -10.11
CA LYS A 101 -2.46 11.69 -9.87
C LYS A 101 -3.12 11.80 -8.51
N ILE A 102 -2.32 11.70 -7.47
CA ILE A 102 -2.80 11.84 -6.11
C ILE A 102 -2.71 13.29 -5.70
N LEU A 103 -3.80 13.80 -5.14
CA LEU A 103 -3.86 15.19 -4.67
C LEU A 103 -3.18 15.31 -3.31
N LEU A 104 -1.86 15.44 -3.30
CA LEU A 104 -1.08 15.66 -2.09
C LEU A 104 -0.73 17.14 -2.01
N ASN A 105 -1.12 17.74 -0.91
CA ASN A 105 -0.79 19.14 -0.64
C ASN A 105 0.56 19.28 0.05
#